data_4d0007079bc8b818a46f58d7b5ca38ee
#
_entry.id   4d0007079bc8b818a46f58d7b5ca38ee
#
_cell.length_a   1.000
_cell.length_b   1.000
_cell.length_c   1.000
_cell.angle_alpha   90.00
_cell.angle_beta   90.00
_cell.angle_gamma   90.00
#
_symmetry.space_group_name_H-M   'P 1'
#
loop_
_entity.id
_entity.type
_entity.pdbx_description
1 polymer ?
#
loop_
_entity_poly.entity_id
_entity_poly.type
_entity_poly.pdbx_seq_one_letter_code
_entity_poly.pdbx_strand_id
1 'polypeptide(L)'
;MKEAEKSKPVASIASKISPRKMIYPVLIGLGFVGYMMYNNFDIRAFDIVKFTWHSVFWLLIAIIFMLFRDIGYVYRIKVLSNNQLSFAQSFRIIMLWEFTSAITPSAVGGTGLAIIFVNKEGISIGKSTAIVMATSFLDELYFVIMFP
;
A
#
# COMPACT_ATOMS: atom_id res chain seq x y z
N MET A 1 -1.11 -33.50 -12.95
CA MET A 1 -0.45 -33.77 -11.66
C MET A 1 0.89 -33.03 -11.46
N LYS A 2 1.24 -32.03 -12.30
CA LYS A 2 2.50 -31.26 -12.22
C LYS A 2 2.35 -29.79 -11.76
N GLU A 3 1.15 -29.29 -11.50
CA GLU A 3 0.93 -27.89 -11.06
C GLU A 3 0.88 -27.69 -9.54
N ALA A 4 0.65 -28.76 -8.76
CA ALA A 4 0.58 -28.67 -7.30
C ALA A 4 1.95 -28.52 -6.60
N GLU A 5 3.05 -28.77 -7.30
CA GLU A 5 4.40 -28.76 -6.71
C GLU A 5 5.09 -27.38 -6.73
N LYS A 6 4.59 -26.42 -7.54
CA LYS A 6 5.20 -25.07 -7.66
C LYS A 6 4.70 -24.04 -6.66
N SER A 7 3.69 -24.33 -5.85
CA SER A 7 3.14 -23.40 -4.85
C SER A 7 3.84 -23.44 -3.48
N LYS A 8 4.73 -24.38 -3.25
CA LYS A 8 5.42 -24.61 -1.96
C LYS A 8 6.43 -23.53 -1.51
N PRO A 9 7.16 -22.78 -2.38
CA PRO A 9 8.18 -21.85 -1.87
C PRO A 9 7.60 -20.60 -1.22
N VAL A 10 6.46 -20.09 -1.67
CA VAL A 10 5.88 -18.83 -1.13
C VAL A 10 5.18 -19.05 0.21
N ALA A 11 4.48 -20.17 0.35
CA ALA A 11 3.86 -20.54 1.64
C ALA A 11 4.92 -20.81 2.73
N SER A 12 6.10 -21.33 2.36
CA SER A 12 7.21 -21.57 3.30
C SER A 12 7.92 -20.28 3.72
N ILE A 13 7.94 -19.26 2.88
CA ILE A 13 8.51 -17.94 3.22
C ILE A 13 7.55 -17.19 4.16
N ALA A 14 6.25 -17.23 3.90
CA ALA A 14 5.25 -16.61 4.76
C ALA A 14 5.18 -17.24 6.16
N SER A 15 5.43 -18.54 6.28
CA SER A 15 5.44 -19.23 7.58
C SER A 15 6.71 -18.99 8.41
N LYS A 16 7.80 -18.52 7.80
CA LYS A 16 9.05 -18.18 8.48
C LYS A 16 9.12 -16.75 9.01
N ILE A 17 8.17 -15.88 8.64
CA ILE A 17 8.11 -14.51 9.15
C ILE A 17 7.46 -14.57 10.54
N SER A 18 8.28 -14.67 11.57
CA SER A 18 7.81 -14.55 12.94
C SER A 18 7.24 -13.15 13.18
N PRO A 19 6.01 -13.01 13.71
CA PRO A 19 5.39 -11.70 14.00
C PRO A 19 6.27 -10.83 14.90
N ARG A 20 7.10 -11.45 15.76
CA ARG A 20 8.07 -10.73 16.59
C ARG A 20 9.16 -10.00 15.77
N LYS A 21 9.56 -10.54 14.62
CA LYS A 21 10.57 -9.89 13.75
C LYS A 21 10.00 -8.70 12.98
N MET A 22 8.70 -8.62 12.79
CA MET A 22 8.03 -7.48 12.17
C MET A 22 7.82 -6.32 13.15
N ILE A 23 7.80 -6.58 14.46
CA ILE A 23 7.62 -5.56 15.48
C ILE A 23 8.85 -4.64 15.59
N TYR A 24 10.07 -5.17 15.44
CA TYR A 24 11.30 -4.35 15.57
C TYR A 24 11.37 -3.18 14.60
N PRO A 25 11.17 -3.33 13.28
CA PRO A 25 11.16 -2.20 12.35
C PRO A 25 10.08 -1.17 12.67
N VAL A 26 8.90 -1.62 13.10
CA VAL A 26 7.79 -0.74 13.49
C VAL A 26 8.14 0.05 14.74
N LEU A 27 8.74 -0.59 15.77
CA LEU A 27 9.18 0.09 16.98
C LEU A 27 10.29 1.10 16.71
N ILE A 28 11.25 0.77 15.83
CA ILE A 28 12.31 1.69 15.42
C ILE A 28 11.70 2.89 14.69
N GLY A 29 10.77 2.67 13.76
CA GLY A 29 10.07 3.75 13.06
C GLY A 29 9.27 4.65 14.00
N LEU A 30 8.50 4.07 14.91
CA LEU A 30 7.76 4.82 15.93
C LEU A 30 8.69 5.57 16.88
N GLY A 31 9.81 4.95 17.29
CA GLY A 31 10.81 5.62 18.11
C GLY A 31 11.44 6.81 17.41
N PHE A 32 11.73 6.68 16.12
CA PHE A 32 12.27 7.78 15.31
C PHE A 32 11.25 8.92 15.14
N VAL A 33 9.99 8.59 14.86
CA VAL A 33 8.91 9.59 14.77
C VAL A 33 8.70 10.27 16.13
N GLY A 34 8.68 9.51 17.23
CA GLY A 34 8.58 10.07 18.57
C GLY A 34 9.75 11.01 18.91
N TYR A 35 10.97 10.63 18.55
CA TYR A 35 12.15 11.49 18.72
C TYR A 35 12.07 12.77 17.89
N MET A 36 11.65 12.67 16.60
CA MET A 36 11.45 13.85 15.76
C MET A 36 10.34 14.76 16.31
N MET A 37 9.24 14.18 16.78
CA MET A 37 8.18 14.97 17.43
C MET A 37 8.70 15.67 18.67
N TYR A 38 9.43 14.99 19.54
CA TYR A 38 9.98 15.60 20.76
C TYR A 38 10.93 16.76 20.45
N ASN A 39 11.83 16.60 19.46
CA ASN A 39 12.82 17.64 19.11
C ASN A 39 12.26 18.81 18.28
N ASN A 40 11.25 18.56 17.45
CA ASN A 40 10.70 19.55 16.52
C ASN A 40 9.26 19.97 16.90
N PHE A 41 8.81 19.58 18.11
CA PHE A 41 7.45 19.91 18.56
C PHE A 41 7.36 21.39 18.93
N ASP A 42 6.91 22.20 17.99
CA ASP A 42 6.61 23.60 18.26
C ASP A 42 5.11 23.75 18.59
N ILE A 43 4.81 23.98 19.87
CA ILE A 43 3.45 24.23 20.34
C ILE A 43 2.83 25.42 19.60
N ARG A 44 3.65 26.41 19.16
CA ARG A 44 3.17 27.56 18.40
C ARG A 44 2.65 27.19 17.01
N ALA A 45 3.07 26.04 16.46
CA ALA A 45 2.52 25.53 15.20
C ALA A 45 1.01 25.21 15.32
N PHE A 46 0.56 24.81 16.51
CA PHE A 46 -0.88 24.56 16.76
C PHE A 46 -1.71 25.85 16.85
N ASP A 47 -1.13 26.94 17.31
CA ASP A 47 -1.80 28.24 17.34
C ASP A 47 -2.04 28.82 15.92
N ILE A 48 -1.22 28.38 14.95
CA ILE A 48 -1.34 28.77 13.54
C ILE A 48 -2.45 27.96 12.84
N VAL A 49 -2.71 26.72 13.28
CA VAL A 49 -3.79 25.87 12.75
C VAL A 49 -5.14 26.35 13.27
N LYS A 50 -5.60 27.48 12.77
CA LYS A 50 -6.97 27.91 13.00
C LYS A 50 -7.91 26.99 12.23
N PHE A 51 -8.69 26.21 12.94
CA PHE A 51 -9.81 25.46 12.38
C PHE A 51 -10.88 26.43 11.86
N THR A 52 -10.61 27.00 10.71
CA THR A 52 -11.54 27.86 10.00
C THR A 52 -12.40 27.01 9.08
N TRP A 53 -13.65 27.41 8.83
CA TRP A 53 -14.54 26.75 7.86
C TRP A 53 -13.86 26.53 6.49
N HIS A 54 -13.01 27.44 6.10
CA HIS A 54 -12.19 27.33 4.88
C HIS A 54 -11.22 26.13 4.92
N SER A 55 -10.57 25.87 6.05
CA SER A 55 -9.67 24.70 6.23
C SER A 55 -10.44 23.39 6.16
N VAL A 56 -11.63 23.33 6.72
CA VAL A 56 -12.51 22.13 6.66
C VAL A 56 -12.95 21.87 5.22
N PHE A 57 -13.29 22.91 4.48
CA PHE A 57 -13.65 22.80 3.06
C PHE A 57 -12.52 22.21 2.21
N TRP A 58 -11.28 22.71 2.35
CA TRP A 58 -10.14 22.16 1.64
C TRP A 58 -9.79 20.73 2.06
N LEU A 59 -9.96 20.40 3.33
CA LEU A 59 -9.79 19.05 3.83
C LEU A 59 -10.79 18.07 3.17
N LEU A 60 -12.05 18.46 3.07
CA LEU A 60 -13.08 17.66 2.38
C LEU A 60 -12.74 17.46 0.90
N ILE A 61 -12.28 18.50 0.22
CA ILE A 61 -11.81 18.39 -1.17
C ILE A 61 -10.65 17.40 -1.27
N ALA A 62 -9.67 17.48 -0.38
CA ALA A 62 -8.53 16.56 -0.36
C ALA A 62 -8.98 15.10 -0.16
N ILE A 63 -9.93 14.85 0.75
CA ILE A 63 -10.51 13.52 0.97
C ILE A 63 -11.21 13.02 -0.29
N ILE A 64 -11.97 13.86 -0.98
CA ILE A 64 -12.66 13.50 -2.22
C ILE A 64 -11.65 13.08 -3.29
N PHE A 65 -10.56 13.85 -3.50
CA PHE A 65 -9.52 13.49 -4.45
C PHE A 65 -8.80 12.20 -4.06
N MET A 66 -8.58 11.96 -2.76
CA MET A 66 -8.01 10.71 -2.28
C MET A 66 -8.91 9.51 -2.62
N LEU A 67 -10.22 9.62 -2.41
CA LEU A 67 -11.17 8.58 -2.79
C LEU A 67 -11.18 8.32 -4.31
N PHE A 68 -11.12 9.36 -5.13
CA PHE A 68 -11.00 9.21 -6.58
C PHE A 68 -9.72 8.47 -6.99
N ARG A 69 -8.60 8.79 -6.35
CA ARG A 69 -7.33 8.07 -6.54
C ARG A 69 -7.50 6.57 -6.24
N ASP A 70 -8.08 6.24 -5.10
CA ASP A 70 -8.23 4.86 -4.66
C ASP A 70 -9.16 4.06 -5.59
N ILE A 71 -10.26 4.69 -6.06
CA ILE A 71 -11.13 4.10 -7.10
C ILE A 71 -10.33 3.84 -8.38
N GLY A 72 -9.45 4.75 -8.78
CA GLY A 72 -8.57 4.58 -9.93
C GLY A 72 -7.64 3.37 -9.77
N TYR A 73 -7.04 3.17 -8.60
CA TYR A 73 -6.21 2.01 -8.30
C TYR A 73 -7.01 0.70 -8.34
N VAL A 74 -8.20 0.68 -7.76
CA VAL A 74 -9.11 -0.48 -7.78
C VAL A 74 -9.46 -0.85 -9.22
N TYR A 75 -9.82 0.14 -10.05
CA TYR A 75 -10.13 -0.08 -11.46
C TYR A 75 -8.93 -0.60 -12.24
N ARG A 76 -7.73 -0.04 -12.00
CA ARG A 76 -6.48 -0.47 -12.64
C ARG A 76 -6.18 -1.94 -12.39
N ILE A 77 -6.22 -2.40 -11.13
CA ILE A 77 -6.01 -3.82 -10.79
C ILE A 77 -7.05 -4.71 -11.47
N LYS A 78 -8.31 -4.29 -11.47
CA LYS A 78 -9.39 -5.02 -12.14
C LYS A 78 -9.10 -5.20 -13.64
N VAL A 79 -8.70 -4.14 -14.33
CA VAL A 79 -8.36 -4.20 -15.78
C VAL A 79 -7.12 -5.06 -16.01
N LEU A 80 -6.04 -4.87 -15.24
CA LEU A 80 -4.81 -5.65 -15.37
C LEU A 80 -5.02 -7.14 -15.08
N SER A 81 -6.01 -7.49 -14.28
CA SER A 81 -6.40 -8.89 -14.06
C SER A 81 -7.25 -9.49 -15.19
N ASN A 82 -7.52 -8.74 -16.28
CA ASN A 82 -8.50 -9.09 -17.32
C ASN A 82 -9.91 -9.33 -16.76
N ASN A 83 -10.35 -8.49 -15.82
CA ASN A 83 -11.64 -8.60 -15.12
C ASN A 83 -11.84 -9.94 -14.36
N GLN A 84 -10.78 -10.69 -14.09
CA GLN A 84 -10.89 -11.90 -13.26
C GLN A 84 -11.19 -11.56 -11.80
N LEU A 85 -10.83 -10.34 -11.35
CA LEU A 85 -11.17 -9.83 -10.04
C LEU A 85 -12.46 -9.01 -10.09
N SER A 86 -13.35 -9.25 -9.14
CA SER A 86 -14.50 -8.38 -8.90
C SER A 86 -14.05 -7.02 -8.33
N PHE A 87 -14.91 -6.01 -8.37
CA PHE A 87 -14.61 -4.71 -7.78
C PHE A 87 -14.29 -4.82 -6.27
N ALA A 88 -15.06 -5.63 -5.53
CA ALA A 88 -14.86 -5.84 -4.09
C ALA A 88 -13.51 -6.54 -3.77
N GLN A 89 -13.08 -7.50 -4.60
CA GLN A 89 -11.78 -8.15 -4.46
C GLN A 89 -10.64 -7.16 -4.75
N SER A 90 -10.76 -6.39 -5.82
CA SER A 90 -9.78 -5.35 -6.17
C SER A 90 -9.67 -4.29 -5.06
N PHE A 91 -10.79 -3.84 -4.51
CA PHE A 91 -10.82 -2.90 -3.38
C PHE A 91 -10.12 -3.48 -2.15
N ARG A 92 -10.41 -4.73 -1.79
CA ARG A 92 -9.76 -5.40 -0.66
C ARG A 92 -8.25 -5.50 -0.85
N ILE A 93 -7.79 -5.83 -2.07
CA ILE A 93 -6.36 -5.91 -2.38
C ILE A 93 -5.69 -4.55 -2.20
N ILE A 94 -6.28 -3.47 -2.73
CA ILE A 94 -5.73 -2.12 -2.63
C ILE A 94 -5.65 -1.68 -1.16
N MET A 95 -6.73 -1.83 -0.41
CA MET A 95 -6.74 -1.45 1.01
C MET A 95 -5.68 -2.21 1.83
N LEU A 96 -5.54 -3.52 1.60
CA LEU A 96 -4.51 -4.32 2.25
C LEU A 96 -3.10 -3.92 1.80
N TRP A 97 -2.91 -3.59 0.53
CA TRP A 97 -1.62 -3.13 0.00
C TRP A 97 -1.22 -1.79 0.62
N GLU A 98 -2.10 -0.81 0.61
CA GLU A 98 -1.84 0.50 1.23
C GLU A 98 -1.58 0.38 2.73
N PHE A 99 -2.40 -0.39 3.43
CA PHE A 99 -2.20 -0.64 4.85
C PHE A 99 -0.83 -1.28 5.12
N THR A 100 -0.46 -2.32 4.38
CA THR A 100 0.84 -2.99 4.57
C THR A 100 2.01 -2.11 4.18
N SER A 101 1.85 -1.25 3.17
CA SER A 101 2.87 -0.26 2.79
C SER A 101 3.06 0.80 3.88
N ALA A 102 1.98 1.23 4.53
CA ALA A 102 2.03 2.21 5.61
C ALA A 102 2.74 1.69 6.88
N ILE A 103 2.58 0.41 7.21
CA ILE A 103 3.18 -0.18 8.41
C ILE A 103 4.57 -0.79 8.18
N THR A 104 4.97 -0.97 6.91
CA THR A 104 6.26 -1.58 6.58
C THR A 104 7.26 -0.48 6.20
N PRO A 105 8.36 -0.28 6.95
CA PRO A 105 9.32 0.79 6.70
C PRO A 105 10.22 0.53 5.48
N SER A 106 9.72 -0.18 4.48
CA SER A 106 10.43 -0.54 3.25
C SER A 106 9.51 -0.39 2.06
N ALA A 107 9.96 0.32 1.04
CA ALA A 107 9.25 0.46 -0.24
C ALA A 107 8.89 -0.89 -0.89
N VAL A 108 9.65 -1.94 -0.60
CA VAL A 108 9.47 -3.28 -1.17
C VAL A 108 8.49 -4.14 -0.34
N GLY A 109 8.28 -3.82 0.95
CA GLY A 109 7.48 -4.66 1.85
C GLY A 109 6.01 -4.75 1.43
N GLY A 110 5.37 -3.63 1.12
CA GLY A 110 3.99 -3.59 0.67
C GLY A 110 3.79 -4.29 -0.68
N THR A 111 4.69 -4.07 -1.64
CA THR A 111 4.65 -4.67 -2.97
C THR A 111 4.76 -6.21 -2.92
N GLY A 112 5.65 -6.74 -2.09
CA GLY A 112 5.79 -8.19 -1.91
C GLY A 112 4.52 -8.85 -1.35
N LEU A 113 3.88 -8.20 -0.39
CA LEU A 113 2.62 -8.67 0.19
C LEU A 113 1.44 -8.51 -0.77
N ALA A 114 1.42 -7.48 -1.60
CA ALA A 114 0.40 -7.28 -2.63
C ALA A 114 0.32 -8.47 -3.59
N ILE A 115 1.47 -9.04 -4.00
CA ILE A 115 1.52 -10.25 -4.83
C ILE A 115 0.78 -11.42 -4.15
N ILE A 116 0.98 -11.58 -2.85
CA ILE A 116 0.30 -12.64 -2.07
C ILE A 116 -1.20 -12.37 -1.98
N PHE A 117 -1.63 -11.12 -1.81
CA PHE A 117 -3.05 -10.78 -1.75
C PHE A 117 -3.75 -11.05 -3.08
N VAL A 118 -3.15 -10.65 -4.21
CA VAL A 118 -3.68 -10.94 -5.54
C VAL A 118 -3.75 -12.46 -5.80
N ASN A 119 -2.72 -13.20 -5.38
CA ASN A 119 -2.70 -14.66 -5.53
C ASN A 119 -3.79 -15.36 -4.70
N LYS A 120 -4.07 -14.86 -3.48
CA LYS A 120 -5.13 -15.40 -2.62
C LYS A 120 -6.53 -15.26 -3.21
N GLU A 121 -6.75 -14.28 -4.07
CA GLU A 121 -8.02 -14.11 -4.79
C GLU A 121 -8.14 -15.00 -6.04
N GLY A 122 -7.25 -15.99 -6.19
CA GLY A 122 -7.35 -17.04 -7.23
C GLY A 122 -6.55 -16.77 -8.50
N ILE A 123 -5.73 -15.72 -8.53
CA ILE A 123 -4.84 -15.41 -9.66
C ILE A 123 -3.51 -16.17 -9.49
N SER A 124 -3.00 -16.77 -10.57
CA SER A 124 -1.70 -17.46 -10.52
C SER A 124 -0.57 -16.53 -10.07
N ILE A 125 0.42 -17.06 -9.35
CA ILE A 125 1.51 -16.26 -8.77
C ILE A 125 2.27 -15.44 -9.82
N GLY A 126 2.54 -16.00 -11.00
CA GLY A 126 3.20 -15.28 -12.10
C GLY A 126 2.37 -14.10 -12.60
N LYS A 127 1.07 -14.28 -12.77
CA LYS A 127 0.15 -13.21 -13.16
C LYS A 127 -0.01 -12.16 -12.04
N SER A 128 -0.07 -12.59 -10.78
CA SER A 128 -0.09 -11.69 -9.63
C SER A 128 1.14 -10.80 -9.57
N THR A 129 2.32 -11.37 -9.80
CA THR A 129 3.58 -10.63 -9.88
C THR A 129 3.56 -9.63 -11.02
N ALA A 130 3.11 -10.04 -12.22
CA ALA A 130 3.00 -9.15 -13.37
C ALA A 130 2.06 -7.97 -13.12
N ILE A 131 0.88 -8.21 -12.52
CA ILE A 131 -0.10 -7.17 -12.18
C ILE A 131 0.50 -6.16 -11.21
N VAL A 132 1.11 -6.64 -10.13
CA VAL A 132 1.69 -5.77 -9.09
C VAL A 132 2.88 -4.98 -9.64
N MET A 133 3.77 -5.61 -10.41
CA MET A 133 4.88 -4.92 -11.04
C MET A 133 4.43 -3.87 -12.07
N ALA A 134 3.43 -4.20 -12.91
CA ALA A 134 2.86 -3.24 -13.85
C ALA A 134 2.23 -2.04 -13.13
N THR A 135 1.55 -2.29 -12.01
CA THR A 135 0.96 -1.22 -11.17
C THR A 135 2.05 -0.30 -10.63
N SER A 136 3.09 -0.86 -10.01
CA SER A 136 4.22 -0.07 -9.48
C SER A 136 4.97 0.69 -10.58
N PHE A 137 5.19 0.06 -11.74
CA PHE A 137 5.83 0.71 -12.88
C PHE A 137 5.04 1.91 -13.41
N LEU A 138 3.72 1.79 -13.48
CA LEU A 138 2.85 2.90 -13.90
C LEU A 138 2.90 4.07 -12.91
N ASP A 139 3.04 3.80 -11.61
CA ASP A 139 3.19 4.84 -10.60
C ASP A 139 4.54 5.55 -10.73
N GLU A 140 5.64 4.81 -10.90
CA GLU A 140 6.96 5.39 -11.14
C GLU A 140 7.00 6.20 -12.45
N LEU A 141 6.39 5.68 -13.51
CA LEU A 141 6.29 6.37 -14.79
C LEU A 141 5.53 7.71 -14.64
N TYR A 142 4.45 7.73 -13.88
CA TYR A 142 3.71 8.95 -13.58
C TYR A 142 4.62 9.98 -12.89
N PHE A 143 5.41 9.58 -11.88
CA PHE A 143 6.32 10.49 -11.20
C PHE A 143 7.40 11.05 -12.13
N VAL A 144 8.00 10.21 -12.97
CA VAL A 144 9.01 10.64 -13.95
C VAL A 144 8.46 11.66 -14.96
N ILE A 145 7.19 11.52 -15.36
CA ILE A 145 6.56 12.44 -16.32
C ILE A 145 6.15 13.76 -15.66
N MET A 146 5.64 13.68 -14.43
CA MET A 146 5.07 14.86 -13.74
C MET A 146 6.12 15.69 -13.01
N PHE A 147 7.27 15.11 -12.66
CA PHE A 147 8.36 15.77 -11.94
C PHE A 147 9.70 15.54 -12.66
N PRO A 148 9.87 16.11 -13.89
CA PRO A 148 11.10 15.96 -14.67
C PRO A 148 12.29 16.67 -14.02
#